data_61db9e8391847a779b7adc6e3ceaa894
#
_entry.id   61db9e8391847a779b7adc6e3ceaa894
#
_cell.length_a   1.000
_cell.length_b   1.000
_cell.length_c   1.000
_cell.angle_alpha   90.00
_cell.angle_beta   90.00
_cell.angle_gamma   90.00
#
_symmetry.space_group_name_H-M   'P 1'
#
loop_
_entity.id
_entity.type
_entity.pdbx_description
1 polymer ?
#
loop_
_entity_poly.entity_id
_entity_poly.type
_entity_poly.pdbx_seq_one_letter_code
_entity_poly.pdbx_strand_id
1 'polypeptide(L)'
;MVAPDKKNMRNFHLSMIIPLKNEARNAVLLRDEIDAVMDSQPYRWECIWIDDGSTDSTLDEIMRFNQQDARHQYVALTRNFGQSAALYAGFCHARGDVLATLDGDGQNDPGDIPGLIERLVHENCDMVNGVRRKRQDSAIRRVSSRIANGFRNWLTHEQVTDVGCSLRVFRRACIDQLVPFNGFHRFLPTLSRIAGCVQIVEMPVCHRPRRYGRTNYGIHNRLWVGIMDTLAVRWMQSRAIRARVKTTSLPTQRK
;
A
#
# COMPACT_ATOMS: atom_id res chain seq x y z
N MET A 1 9.94 12.94 18.34
CA MET A 1 9.94 11.60 17.73
C MET A 1 11.37 11.34 17.28
N VAL A 2 12.08 10.40 17.93
CA VAL A 2 13.48 10.08 17.60
C VAL A 2 13.43 9.21 16.35
N ALA A 3 14.09 9.64 15.27
CA ALA A 3 14.26 8.83 14.07
C ALA A 3 14.96 7.52 14.46
N PRO A 4 14.51 6.34 14.01
CA PRO A 4 15.20 5.09 14.29
C PRO A 4 16.62 5.16 13.70
N ASP A 5 17.58 4.77 14.53
CA ASP A 5 19.01 4.78 14.24
C ASP A 5 19.29 3.94 12.97
N LYS A 6 20.10 4.48 12.05
CA LYS A 6 20.49 3.86 10.77
C LYS A 6 21.13 2.46 10.89
N LYS A 7 21.51 2.05 12.09
CA LYS A 7 22.11 0.74 12.40
C LYS A 7 21.11 -0.41 12.58
N ASN A 8 19.79 -0.18 12.49
CA ASN A 8 18.85 -1.16 13.05
C ASN A 8 17.87 -1.77 12.02
N MET A 9 18.35 -2.13 10.83
CA MET A 9 17.57 -2.97 9.89
C MET A 9 17.10 -4.31 10.50
N ARG A 10 17.73 -4.77 11.59
CA ARG A 10 17.39 -6.05 12.24
C ARG A 10 16.25 -5.97 13.25
N ASN A 11 15.78 -4.79 13.61
CA ASN A 11 14.87 -4.60 14.76
C ASN A 11 13.48 -4.08 14.40
N PHE A 12 13.09 -3.98 13.14
CA PHE A 12 11.71 -3.66 12.80
C PHE A 12 10.90 -4.90 12.40
N HIS A 13 9.61 -4.79 12.51
CA HIS A 13 8.65 -5.78 12.06
C HIS A 13 7.94 -5.26 10.78
N LEU A 14 7.99 -6.03 9.71
CA LEU A 14 7.31 -5.74 8.45
C LEU A 14 5.93 -6.40 8.41
N SER A 15 4.88 -5.66 8.08
CA SER A 15 3.59 -6.23 7.68
C SER A 15 3.34 -5.99 6.20
N MET A 16 3.20 -7.05 5.43
CA MET A 16 2.78 -7.00 4.02
C MET A 16 1.27 -7.16 3.93
N ILE A 17 0.58 -6.24 3.23
CA ILE A 17 -0.88 -6.17 3.16
C ILE A 17 -1.30 -6.43 1.72
N ILE A 18 -2.05 -7.50 1.50
CA ILE A 18 -2.38 -8.03 0.19
C ILE A 18 -3.89 -8.22 0.05
N PRO A 19 -4.60 -7.28 -0.58
CA PRO A 19 -6.02 -7.44 -0.89
C PRO A 19 -6.21 -8.43 -2.04
N LEU A 20 -7.18 -9.31 -1.89
CA LEU A 20 -7.52 -10.37 -2.84
C LEU A 20 -9.01 -10.33 -3.18
N LYS A 21 -9.32 -10.62 -4.45
CA LYS A 21 -10.68 -10.87 -4.92
C LYS A 21 -10.67 -11.80 -6.11
N ASN A 22 -11.07 -13.07 -5.88
CA ASN A 22 -11.06 -14.14 -6.89
C ASN A 22 -9.67 -14.32 -7.53
N GLU A 23 -8.65 -14.50 -6.69
CA GLU A 23 -7.24 -14.60 -7.09
C GLU A 23 -6.58 -15.88 -6.54
N ALA A 24 -7.33 -16.98 -6.35
CA ALA A 24 -6.85 -18.21 -5.72
C ALA A 24 -5.49 -18.69 -6.28
N ARG A 25 -5.36 -18.80 -7.60
CA ARG A 25 -4.12 -19.25 -8.26
C ARG A 25 -2.97 -18.26 -8.11
N ASN A 26 -3.26 -16.97 -8.19
CA ASN A 26 -2.25 -15.94 -8.03
C ASN A 26 -1.78 -15.86 -6.58
N ALA A 27 -2.67 -16.05 -5.60
CA ALA A 27 -2.33 -16.05 -4.18
C ALA A 27 -1.30 -17.14 -3.83
N VAL A 28 -1.48 -18.36 -4.36
CA VAL A 28 -0.52 -19.48 -4.13
C VAL A 28 0.86 -19.12 -4.67
N LEU A 29 0.94 -18.65 -5.91
CA LEU A 29 2.24 -18.28 -6.51
C LEU A 29 2.89 -17.10 -5.78
N LEU A 30 2.09 -16.11 -5.40
CA LEU A 30 2.58 -14.92 -4.71
C LEU A 30 3.10 -15.28 -3.31
N ARG A 31 2.44 -16.21 -2.59
CA ARG A 31 2.90 -16.71 -1.31
C ARG A 31 4.28 -17.33 -1.43
N ASP A 32 4.48 -18.24 -2.38
CA ASP A 32 5.76 -18.90 -2.59
C ASP A 32 6.89 -17.91 -2.96
N GLU A 33 6.58 -16.89 -3.76
CA GLU A 33 7.53 -15.82 -4.09
C GLU A 33 7.85 -14.96 -2.86
N ILE A 34 6.87 -14.65 -2.00
CA ILE A 34 7.08 -13.89 -0.76
C ILE A 34 7.97 -14.68 0.19
N ASP A 35 7.69 -15.96 0.42
CA ASP A 35 8.48 -16.81 1.30
C ASP A 35 9.95 -16.89 0.84
N ALA A 36 10.16 -17.14 -0.46
CA ALA A 36 11.50 -17.23 -1.03
C ALA A 36 12.31 -15.92 -0.85
N VAL A 37 11.66 -14.77 -0.92
CA VAL A 37 12.31 -13.46 -0.74
C VAL A 37 12.51 -13.13 0.74
N MET A 38 11.45 -13.28 1.55
CA MET A 38 11.43 -12.79 2.92
C MET A 38 12.21 -13.68 3.90
N ASP A 39 12.32 -14.97 3.67
CA ASP A 39 13.08 -15.91 4.52
C ASP A 39 14.60 -15.61 4.52
N SER A 40 15.08 -14.93 3.50
CA SER A 40 16.47 -14.46 3.42
C SER A 40 16.73 -13.14 4.16
N GLN A 41 15.67 -12.45 4.64
CA GLN A 41 15.80 -11.12 5.21
C GLN A 41 16.09 -11.14 6.71
N PRO A 42 16.85 -10.16 7.24
CA PRO A 42 17.26 -10.14 8.63
C PRO A 42 16.21 -9.62 9.61
N TYR A 43 15.03 -9.16 9.12
CA TYR A 43 13.96 -8.59 9.93
C TYR A 43 12.76 -9.54 10.05
N ARG A 44 11.98 -9.38 11.11
CA ARG A 44 10.72 -10.12 11.26
C ARG A 44 9.68 -9.63 10.28
N TRP A 45 8.85 -10.54 9.79
CA TRP A 45 7.79 -10.20 8.86
C TRP A 45 6.51 -11.01 9.11
N GLU A 46 5.41 -10.45 8.70
CA GLU A 46 4.11 -11.09 8.55
C GLU A 46 3.47 -10.68 7.22
N CYS A 47 2.62 -11.54 6.70
CA CYS A 47 1.81 -11.28 5.52
C CYS A 47 0.34 -11.34 5.90
N ILE A 48 -0.43 -10.29 5.61
CA ILE A 48 -1.85 -10.20 5.90
C ILE A 48 -2.59 -10.27 4.56
N TRP A 49 -3.24 -11.38 4.32
CA TRP A 49 -4.08 -11.65 3.17
C TRP A 49 -5.49 -11.19 3.46
N ILE A 50 -6.07 -10.30 2.65
CA ILE A 50 -7.41 -9.79 2.87
C ILE A 50 -8.31 -10.29 1.74
N ASP A 51 -9.20 -11.23 2.05
CA ASP A 51 -10.24 -11.66 1.13
C ASP A 51 -11.39 -10.67 1.11
N ASP A 52 -11.58 -9.98 -0.01
CA ASP A 52 -12.68 -9.03 -0.22
C ASP A 52 -13.94 -9.76 -0.75
N GLY A 53 -14.37 -10.80 -0.02
CA GLY A 53 -15.56 -11.59 -0.31
C GLY A 53 -15.46 -12.32 -1.65
N SER A 54 -14.42 -13.11 -1.86
CA SER A 54 -14.25 -13.95 -3.04
C SER A 54 -15.34 -15.00 -3.16
N THR A 55 -15.59 -15.45 -4.39
CA THR A 55 -16.55 -16.50 -4.73
C THR A 55 -15.89 -17.76 -5.28
N ASP A 56 -14.57 -17.74 -5.40
CA ASP A 56 -13.73 -18.87 -5.76
C ASP A 56 -13.03 -19.43 -4.50
N SER A 57 -12.04 -20.28 -4.67
CA SER A 57 -11.28 -20.88 -3.57
C SER A 57 -10.23 -19.97 -2.93
N THR A 58 -10.25 -18.65 -3.18
CA THR A 58 -9.25 -17.72 -2.62
C THR A 58 -9.18 -17.78 -1.10
N LEU A 59 -10.34 -17.75 -0.42
CA LEU A 59 -10.40 -17.82 1.04
C LEU A 59 -9.82 -19.14 1.57
N ASP A 60 -10.16 -20.26 0.94
CA ASP A 60 -9.64 -21.56 1.35
C ASP A 60 -8.12 -21.63 1.25
N GLU A 61 -7.55 -21.05 0.19
CA GLU A 61 -6.09 -21.01 0.03
C GLU A 61 -5.41 -20.18 1.12
N ILE A 62 -5.89 -18.96 1.39
CA ILE A 62 -5.26 -18.12 2.43
C ILE A 62 -5.44 -18.67 3.85
N MET A 63 -6.54 -19.38 4.12
CA MET A 63 -6.70 -20.11 5.38
C MET A 63 -5.68 -21.24 5.49
N ARG A 64 -5.42 -21.95 4.38
CA ARG A 64 -4.40 -23.00 4.32
C ARG A 64 -2.99 -22.44 4.55
N PHE A 65 -2.67 -21.24 4.00
CA PHE A 65 -1.39 -20.58 4.27
C PHE A 65 -1.19 -20.35 5.76
N ASN A 66 -2.19 -19.83 6.45
CA ASN A 66 -2.11 -19.60 7.90
C ASN A 66 -1.93 -20.88 8.70
N GLN A 67 -2.54 -21.99 8.28
CA GLN A 67 -2.38 -23.30 8.92
C GLN A 67 -0.95 -23.85 8.76
N GLN A 68 -0.31 -23.56 7.64
CA GLN A 68 1.05 -24.01 7.33
C GLN A 68 2.13 -23.14 7.99
N ASP A 69 1.91 -21.82 8.03
CA ASP A 69 2.83 -20.85 8.59
C ASP A 69 2.06 -19.69 9.24
N ALA A 70 2.21 -19.54 10.54
CA ALA A 70 1.56 -18.50 11.34
C ALA A 70 1.97 -17.06 10.94
N ARG A 71 3.01 -16.87 10.14
CA ARG A 71 3.38 -15.57 9.57
C ARG A 71 2.37 -15.08 8.54
N HIS A 72 1.66 -16.00 7.86
CA HIS A 72 0.57 -15.68 6.96
C HIS A 72 -0.73 -15.55 7.72
N GLN A 73 -1.15 -14.35 7.99
CA GLN A 73 -2.43 -14.01 8.62
C GLN A 73 -3.50 -13.77 7.55
N TYR A 74 -4.76 -13.95 7.87
CA TYR A 74 -5.83 -13.61 6.94
C TYR A 74 -6.95 -12.81 7.61
N VAL A 75 -7.63 -12.00 6.80
CA VAL A 75 -8.86 -11.28 7.16
C VAL A 75 -9.88 -11.55 6.05
N ALA A 76 -11.03 -12.10 6.37
CA ALA A 76 -12.11 -12.34 5.43
C ALA A 76 -13.22 -11.30 5.64
N LEU A 77 -13.54 -10.54 4.58
CA LEU A 77 -14.67 -9.63 4.59
C LEU A 77 -15.96 -10.38 4.23
N THR A 78 -17.07 -9.98 4.82
CA THR A 78 -18.37 -10.66 4.65
C THR A 78 -18.92 -10.61 3.22
N ARG A 79 -18.48 -9.66 2.41
CA ARG A 79 -18.79 -9.48 1.00
C ARG A 79 -17.77 -8.58 0.34
N ASN A 80 -17.88 -8.34 -0.96
CA ASN A 80 -17.07 -7.36 -1.66
C ASN A 80 -17.38 -5.92 -1.21
N PHE A 81 -16.42 -5.27 -0.57
CA PHE A 81 -16.44 -3.86 -0.18
C PHE A 81 -15.48 -3.00 -1.02
N GLY A 82 -14.62 -3.63 -1.83
CA GLY A 82 -13.64 -2.98 -2.68
C GLY A 82 -12.25 -2.83 -2.05
N GLN A 83 -11.26 -2.58 -2.89
CA GLN A 83 -9.83 -2.55 -2.54
C GLN A 83 -9.52 -1.60 -1.36
N SER A 84 -10.20 -0.46 -1.27
CA SER A 84 -9.98 0.47 -0.14
C SER A 84 -10.36 -0.14 1.19
N ALA A 85 -11.51 -0.78 1.28
CA ALA A 85 -11.97 -1.43 2.50
C ALA A 85 -11.04 -2.59 2.89
N ALA A 86 -10.63 -3.40 1.91
CA ALA A 86 -9.69 -4.49 2.14
C ALA A 86 -8.33 -3.99 2.66
N LEU A 87 -7.74 -2.96 2.04
CA LEU A 87 -6.50 -2.35 2.52
C LEU A 87 -6.65 -1.77 3.92
N TYR A 88 -7.76 -1.07 4.20
CA TYR A 88 -8.00 -0.50 5.52
C TYR A 88 -8.14 -1.59 6.59
N ALA A 89 -8.85 -2.67 6.30
CA ALA A 89 -8.92 -3.83 7.19
C ALA A 89 -7.51 -4.40 7.46
N GLY A 90 -6.68 -4.53 6.43
CA GLY A 90 -5.28 -4.95 6.58
C GLY A 90 -4.47 -4.00 7.46
N PHE A 91 -4.60 -2.68 7.28
CA PHE A 91 -3.93 -1.69 8.12
C PHE A 91 -4.31 -1.79 9.60
N CYS A 92 -5.58 -2.03 9.88
CA CYS A 92 -6.06 -2.19 11.26
C CYS A 92 -5.51 -3.45 11.95
N HIS A 93 -5.18 -4.50 11.21
CA HIS A 93 -4.68 -5.76 11.75
C HIS A 93 -3.15 -5.90 11.71
N ALA A 94 -2.47 -5.04 10.94
CA ALA A 94 -1.02 -5.04 10.84
C ALA A 94 -0.37 -4.70 12.17
N ARG A 95 0.72 -5.42 12.51
CA ARG A 95 1.50 -5.24 13.75
C ARG A 95 2.86 -4.61 13.53
N GLY A 96 3.31 -4.59 12.28
CA GLY A 96 4.64 -4.13 11.90
C GLY A 96 4.83 -2.62 12.06
N ASP A 97 6.07 -2.20 12.30
CA ASP A 97 6.51 -0.80 12.33
C ASP A 97 6.63 -0.21 10.93
N VAL A 98 6.89 -1.09 9.97
CA VAL A 98 6.96 -0.81 8.54
C VAL A 98 5.88 -1.64 7.86
N LEU A 99 5.18 -1.02 6.93
CA LEU A 99 4.14 -1.66 6.15
C LEU A 99 4.53 -1.69 4.67
N ALA A 100 4.18 -2.78 3.99
CA ALA A 100 4.23 -2.88 2.55
C ALA A 100 2.84 -3.18 1.99
N THR A 101 2.47 -2.58 0.87
CA THR A 101 1.26 -2.95 0.14
C THR A 101 1.63 -3.48 -1.23
N LEU A 102 0.93 -4.51 -1.68
CA LEU A 102 1.05 -5.04 -3.04
C LEU A 102 -0.27 -5.67 -3.45
N ASP A 103 -0.56 -5.70 -4.76
CA ASP A 103 -1.77 -6.33 -5.28
C ASP A 103 -1.61 -7.84 -5.35
N GLY A 104 -2.69 -8.57 -5.07
CA GLY A 104 -2.71 -10.04 -5.07
C GLY A 104 -2.78 -10.69 -6.45
N ASP A 105 -2.70 -9.92 -7.54
CA ASP A 105 -2.81 -10.40 -8.92
C ASP A 105 -1.47 -10.85 -9.55
N GLY A 106 -0.38 -10.81 -8.77
CA GLY A 106 0.95 -11.23 -9.18
C GLY A 106 1.67 -10.26 -10.14
N GLN A 107 1.14 -9.05 -10.36
CA GLN A 107 1.79 -8.05 -11.20
C GLN A 107 2.95 -7.34 -10.50
N ASN A 108 2.92 -7.21 -9.19
CA ASN A 108 4.05 -6.72 -8.39
C ASN A 108 5.07 -7.84 -8.15
N ASP A 109 6.34 -7.48 -8.12
CA ASP A 109 7.43 -8.38 -7.77
C ASP A 109 7.76 -8.26 -6.28
N PRO A 110 7.54 -9.29 -5.45
CA PRO A 110 7.98 -9.27 -4.04
C PRO A 110 9.48 -9.03 -3.89
N GLY A 111 10.29 -9.40 -4.88
CA GLY A 111 11.73 -9.17 -4.90
C GLY A 111 12.15 -7.70 -4.84
N ASP A 112 11.25 -6.77 -5.14
CA ASP A 112 11.52 -5.33 -5.01
C ASP A 112 11.35 -4.83 -3.55
N ILE A 113 10.66 -5.58 -2.67
CA ILE A 113 10.37 -5.13 -1.29
C ILE A 113 11.66 -4.86 -0.48
N PRO A 114 12.67 -5.75 -0.47
CA PRO A 114 13.91 -5.49 0.27
C PRO A 114 14.59 -4.19 -0.16
N GLY A 115 14.66 -3.91 -1.47
CA GLY A 115 15.25 -2.68 -1.98
C GLY A 115 14.47 -1.43 -1.59
N LEU A 116 13.12 -1.49 -1.55
CA LEU A 116 12.27 -0.40 -1.07
C LEU A 116 12.51 -0.15 0.43
N ILE A 117 12.65 -1.21 1.24
CA ILE A 117 12.94 -1.12 2.67
C ILE A 117 14.33 -0.52 2.90
N GLU A 118 15.35 -1.01 2.17
CA GLU A 118 16.70 -0.49 2.25
C GLU A 118 16.71 1.02 1.98
N ARG A 119 16.00 1.47 0.95
CA ARG A 119 15.85 2.88 0.62
C ARG A 119 15.12 3.67 1.71
N LEU A 120 14.03 3.11 2.28
CA LEU A 120 13.30 3.71 3.39
C LEU A 120 14.20 4.01 4.58
N VAL A 121 15.07 3.06 4.92
CA VAL A 121 15.99 3.16 6.05
C VAL A 121 17.18 4.06 5.73
N HIS A 122 17.82 3.87 4.57
CA HIS A 122 19.02 4.62 4.18
C HIS A 122 18.76 6.12 4.00
N GLU A 123 17.66 6.49 3.33
CA GLU A 123 17.27 7.89 3.14
C GLU A 123 16.49 8.44 4.33
N ASN A 124 16.19 7.62 5.35
CA ASN A 124 15.38 7.97 6.51
C ASN A 124 14.05 8.63 6.12
N CYS A 125 13.44 8.14 5.05
CA CYS A 125 12.16 8.65 4.56
C CYS A 125 10.97 7.97 5.24
N ASP A 126 9.78 8.56 5.06
CA ASP A 126 8.54 8.06 5.65
C ASP A 126 7.86 7.02 4.75
N MET A 127 8.01 7.17 3.43
CA MET A 127 7.42 6.30 2.42
C MET A 127 8.31 6.20 1.18
N VAL A 128 8.41 5.01 0.62
CA VAL A 128 8.95 4.73 -0.71
C VAL A 128 7.82 4.22 -1.59
N ASN A 129 7.46 5.00 -2.61
CA ASN A 129 6.43 4.66 -3.57
C ASN A 129 7.07 4.00 -4.80
N GLY A 130 6.58 2.82 -5.19
CA GLY A 130 7.03 2.16 -6.41
C GLY A 130 6.60 2.93 -7.66
N VAL A 131 7.48 2.97 -8.66
CA VAL A 131 7.19 3.49 -10.01
C VAL A 131 7.42 2.38 -11.02
N ARG A 132 6.41 2.00 -11.76
CA ARG A 132 6.48 0.90 -12.72
C ARG A 132 7.37 1.25 -13.92
N ARG A 133 8.49 0.54 -14.08
CA ARG A 133 9.50 0.82 -15.14
C ARG A 133 8.97 0.68 -16.56
N LYS A 134 8.10 -0.30 -16.82
CA LYS A 134 7.55 -0.57 -18.17
C LYS A 134 6.03 -0.79 -18.06
N ARG A 135 5.25 0.24 -18.28
CA ARG A 135 3.80 0.10 -18.42
C ARG A 135 3.49 -0.48 -19.80
N GLN A 136 2.97 -1.69 -19.85
CA GLN A 136 2.47 -2.31 -21.09
C GLN A 136 1.06 -1.79 -21.47
N ASP A 137 0.75 -0.57 -21.06
CA ASP A 137 -0.51 0.08 -21.38
C ASP A 137 -0.53 0.58 -22.82
N SER A 138 -1.71 0.56 -23.46
CA SER A 138 -1.92 1.21 -24.75
C SER A 138 -1.56 2.71 -24.70
N ALA A 139 -1.17 3.29 -25.83
CA ALA A 139 -0.81 4.72 -25.90
C ALA A 139 -1.91 5.62 -25.32
N ILE A 140 -3.18 5.30 -25.60
CA ILE A 140 -4.36 6.04 -25.11
C ILE A 140 -4.42 6.00 -23.58
N ARG A 141 -4.23 4.84 -22.95
CA ARG A 141 -4.21 4.71 -21.48
C ARG A 141 -3.04 5.45 -20.84
N ARG A 142 -1.89 5.48 -21.49
CA ARG A 142 -0.72 6.26 -21.02
C ARG A 142 -0.98 7.75 -21.02
N VAL A 143 -1.55 8.29 -22.11
CA VAL A 143 -1.88 9.72 -22.24
C VAL A 143 -2.96 10.10 -21.22
N SER A 144 -4.07 9.38 -21.15
CA SER A 144 -5.15 9.65 -20.20
C SER A 144 -4.67 9.58 -18.74
N SER A 145 -3.81 8.62 -18.42
CA SER A 145 -3.20 8.50 -17.08
C SER A 145 -2.28 9.69 -16.76
N ARG A 146 -1.50 10.19 -17.75
CA ARG A 146 -0.64 11.37 -17.56
C ARG A 146 -1.47 12.62 -17.30
N ILE A 147 -2.55 12.83 -18.06
CA ILE A 147 -3.44 13.98 -17.88
C ILE A 147 -4.10 13.91 -16.49
N ALA A 148 -4.65 12.76 -16.12
CA ALA A 148 -5.29 12.58 -14.82
C ALA A 148 -4.30 12.77 -13.66
N ASN A 149 -3.07 12.23 -13.78
CA ASN A 149 -2.02 12.43 -12.79
C ASN A 149 -1.55 13.89 -12.73
N GLY A 150 -1.39 14.55 -13.87
CA GLY A 150 -1.04 15.96 -13.95
C GLY A 150 -2.07 16.85 -13.26
N PHE A 151 -3.37 16.65 -13.57
CA PHE A 151 -4.48 17.37 -12.93
C PHE A 151 -4.48 17.16 -11.40
N ARG A 152 -4.38 15.89 -10.97
CA ARG A 152 -4.32 15.58 -9.53
C ARG A 152 -3.12 16.23 -8.86
N ASN A 153 -1.90 16.07 -9.41
CA ASN A 153 -0.67 16.62 -8.84
C ASN A 153 -0.73 18.15 -8.76
N TRP A 154 -1.25 18.80 -9.80
CA TRP A 154 -1.46 20.24 -9.80
C TRP A 154 -2.43 20.67 -8.67
N LEU A 155 -3.55 20.00 -8.53
CA LEU A 155 -4.56 20.36 -7.54
C LEU A 155 -4.12 20.03 -6.11
N THR A 156 -3.48 18.87 -5.90
CA THR A 156 -3.05 18.41 -4.57
C THR A 156 -1.62 18.84 -4.20
N HIS A 157 -0.92 19.56 -5.10
CA HIS A 157 0.49 19.95 -4.94
C HIS A 157 1.41 18.76 -4.68
N GLU A 158 1.13 17.63 -5.33
CA GLU A 158 1.94 16.40 -5.25
C GLU A 158 2.90 16.27 -6.43
N GLN A 159 3.97 15.49 -6.21
CA GLN A 159 4.97 15.20 -7.25
C GLN A 159 5.07 13.70 -7.54
N VAL A 160 4.08 12.90 -7.11
CA VAL A 160 4.08 11.45 -7.31
C VAL A 160 3.80 11.13 -8.78
N THR A 161 4.71 10.40 -9.42
CA THR A 161 4.64 10.11 -10.87
C THR A 161 3.76 8.91 -11.18
N ASP A 162 3.72 7.87 -10.33
CA ASP A 162 2.91 6.67 -10.51
C ASP A 162 2.06 6.32 -9.28
N VAL A 163 0.93 6.99 -9.14
CA VAL A 163 -0.03 6.72 -8.04
C VAL A 163 -0.73 5.39 -8.18
N GLY A 164 -0.77 4.86 -9.40
CA GLY A 164 -1.40 3.58 -9.70
C GLY A 164 -0.54 2.37 -9.33
N CYS A 165 0.70 2.58 -8.87
CA CYS A 165 1.50 1.49 -8.33
C CYS A 165 1.03 1.16 -6.92
N SER A 166 0.65 -0.09 -6.69
CA SER A 166 0.24 -0.59 -5.38
C SER A 166 1.43 -0.97 -4.49
N LEU A 167 2.59 -1.27 -5.10
CA LEU A 167 3.79 -1.62 -4.35
C LEU A 167 4.40 -0.39 -3.70
N ARG A 168 4.31 -0.32 -2.39
CA ARG A 168 4.82 0.76 -1.54
C ARG A 168 5.30 0.20 -0.23
N VAL A 169 6.33 0.85 0.33
CA VAL A 169 6.80 0.57 1.68
C VAL A 169 6.78 1.87 2.47
N PHE A 170 6.22 1.86 3.68
CA PHE A 170 6.06 3.06 4.48
C PHE A 170 6.05 2.76 5.99
N ARG A 171 6.38 3.77 6.78
CA ARG A 171 6.31 3.68 8.23
C ARG A 171 4.85 3.69 8.69
N ARG A 172 4.54 2.97 9.76
CA ARG A 172 3.21 2.92 10.37
C ARG A 172 2.62 4.30 10.62
N ALA A 173 3.44 5.26 11.06
CA ALA A 173 3.00 6.64 11.30
C ALA A 173 2.31 7.30 10.08
N CYS A 174 2.54 6.81 8.87
CA CYS A 174 1.88 7.30 7.65
C CYS A 174 0.40 6.96 7.58
N ILE A 175 -0.07 5.98 8.37
CA ILE A 175 -1.46 5.54 8.38
C ILE A 175 -2.17 5.71 9.72
N ASP A 176 -1.46 6.01 10.81
CA ASP A 176 -2.05 6.13 12.15
C ASP A 176 -3.15 7.21 12.25
N GLN A 177 -3.06 8.25 11.41
CA GLN A 177 -4.06 9.32 11.32
C GLN A 177 -4.80 9.33 9.98
N LEU A 178 -4.76 8.21 9.25
CA LEU A 178 -5.42 8.09 7.96
C LEU A 178 -6.94 8.18 8.14
N VAL A 179 -7.57 9.09 7.40
CA VAL A 179 -9.02 9.14 7.27
C VAL A 179 -9.42 8.29 6.06
N PRO A 180 -9.96 7.08 6.27
CA PRO A 180 -10.30 6.19 5.17
C PRO A 180 -11.56 6.67 4.45
N PHE A 181 -11.55 6.56 3.11
CA PHE A 181 -12.73 6.73 2.26
C PHE A 181 -12.60 5.80 1.04
N ASN A 182 -13.68 5.53 0.33
CA ASN A 182 -13.61 4.66 -0.84
C ASN A 182 -12.79 5.33 -1.96
N GLY A 183 -11.63 4.77 -2.29
CA GLY A 183 -10.66 5.34 -3.23
C GLY A 183 -9.39 5.90 -2.60
N PHE A 184 -9.27 5.92 -1.27
CA PHE A 184 -8.13 6.49 -0.55
C PHE A 184 -6.77 5.90 -0.97
N HIS A 185 -6.75 4.63 -1.35
CA HIS A 185 -5.53 3.92 -1.77
C HIS A 185 -4.79 4.63 -2.92
N ARG A 186 -5.53 5.37 -3.76
CA ARG A 186 -4.98 6.18 -4.85
C ARG A 186 -4.35 7.49 -4.38
N PHE A 187 -4.67 7.91 -3.17
CA PHE A 187 -4.19 9.15 -2.56
C PHE A 187 -3.32 8.90 -1.33
N LEU A 188 -2.89 7.65 -1.12
CA LEU A 188 -2.14 7.29 0.08
C LEU A 188 -0.92 8.19 0.33
N PRO A 189 -0.07 8.56 -0.68
CA PRO A 189 1.00 9.52 -0.46
C PRO A 189 0.51 10.88 0.03
N THR A 190 -0.54 11.42 -0.58
CA THR A 190 -1.13 12.71 -0.20
C THR A 190 -1.72 12.68 1.20
N LEU A 191 -2.46 11.61 1.53
CA LEU A 191 -3.06 11.42 2.85
C LEU A 191 -2.01 11.24 3.94
N SER A 192 -0.93 10.51 3.64
CA SER A 192 0.22 10.38 4.54
C SER A 192 0.89 11.73 4.82
N ARG A 193 0.98 12.63 3.83
CA ARG A 193 1.46 14.00 4.06
C ARG A 193 0.52 14.82 4.95
N ILE A 194 -0.79 14.62 4.83
CA ILE A 194 -1.78 15.24 5.73
C ILE A 194 -1.56 14.72 7.17
N ALA A 195 -1.25 13.43 7.32
CA ALA A 195 -0.92 12.81 8.60
C ALA A 195 0.45 13.22 9.17
N GLY A 196 1.26 13.99 8.41
CA GLY A 196 2.54 14.52 8.89
C GLY A 196 3.78 13.80 8.35
N CYS A 197 3.62 12.79 7.47
CA CYS A 197 4.72 12.13 6.78
C CYS A 197 5.19 13.00 5.59
N VAL A 198 6.37 13.58 5.69
CA VAL A 198 6.84 14.61 4.75
C VAL A 198 7.75 14.03 3.67
N GLN A 199 8.60 13.08 4.04
CA GLN A 199 9.62 12.53 3.13
C GLN A 199 9.07 11.30 2.39
N ILE A 200 8.53 11.53 1.20
CA ILE A 200 8.05 10.49 0.28
C ILE A 200 8.97 10.50 -0.93
N VAL A 201 9.61 9.35 -1.20
CA VAL A 201 10.51 9.15 -2.34
C VAL A 201 9.94 8.12 -3.30
N GLU A 202 10.41 8.10 -4.53
CA GLU A 202 9.97 7.14 -5.54
C GLU A 202 11.12 6.24 -5.98
N MET A 203 10.83 4.94 -6.16
CA MET A 203 11.80 3.95 -6.63
C MET A 203 11.21 3.16 -7.80
N PRO A 204 11.96 2.97 -8.90
CA PRO A 204 11.53 2.10 -9.99
C PRO A 204 11.39 0.64 -9.54
N VAL A 205 10.23 0.03 -9.83
CA VAL A 205 9.92 -1.37 -9.50
C VAL A 205 9.55 -2.17 -10.73
N CYS A 206 9.69 -3.48 -10.66
CA CYS A 206 9.26 -4.41 -11.68
C CYS A 206 7.74 -4.48 -11.73
N HIS A 207 7.19 -4.57 -12.93
CA HIS A 207 5.76 -4.77 -13.13
C HIS A 207 5.56 -5.84 -14.21
N ARG A 208 4.95 -6.93 -13.82
CA ARG A 208 4.76 -8.12 -14.65
C ARG A 208 3.38 -8.11 -15.31
N PRO A 209 3.20 -8.83 -16.43
CA PRO A 209 1.85 -9.10 -16.92
C PRO A 209 1.11 -9.99 -15.91
N ARG A 210 -0.21 -9.79 -15.78
CA ARG A 210 -1.07 -10.67 -14.99
C ARG A 210 -1.00 -12.10 -15.53
N ARG A 211 -0.81 -13.08 -14.65
CA ARG A 211 -0.71 -14.49 -15.05
C ARG A 211 -2.07 -15.15 -15.20
N TYR A 212 -2.99 -14.89 -14.27
CA TYR A 212 -4.33 -15.48 -14.24
C TYR A 212 -5.41 -14.43 -13.95
N GLY A 213 -6.67 -14.75 -14.29
CA GLY A 213 -7.82 -13.93 -13.98
C GLY A 213 -8.13 -12.82 -14.99
N ARG A 214 -9.22 -12.11 -14.74
CA ARG A 214 -9.68 -10.97 -15.57
C ARG A 214 -9.69 -9.69 -14.73
N THR A 215 -9.46 -8.55 -15.38
CA THR A 215 -9.58 -7.23 -14.72
C THR A 215 -11.03 -6.97 -14.33
N ASN A 216 -11.31 -6.88 -13.03
CA ASN A 216 -12.65 -6.66 -12.49
C ASN A 216 -13.15 -5.20 -12.59
N TYR A 217 -12.53 -4.34 -13.43
CA TYR A 217 -12.76 -2.91 -13.36
C TYR A 217 -13.34 -2.30 -14.66
N GLY A 218 -14.57 -1.77 -14.57
CA GLY A 218 -15.23 -0.98 -15.63
C GLY A 218 -14.71 0.47 -15.72
N ILE A 219 -14.79 1.08 -16.92
CA ILE A 219 -14.12 2.36 -17.26
C ILE A 219 -15.02 3.60 -17.03
N HIS A 220 -16.35 3.49 -17.18
CA HIS A 220 -17.22 4.66 -17.36
C HIS A 220 -17.49 5.57 -16.15
N ASN A 221 -17.36 5.08 -14.92
CA ASN A 221 -17.66 5.91 -13.72
C ASN A 221 -16.39 6.47 -13.04
N ARG A 222 -15.20 6.13 -13.53
CA ARG A 222 -13.93 6.43 -12.86
C ARG A 222 -13.50 7.89 -12.94
N LEU A 223 -13.86 8.59 -14.02
CA LEU A 223 -13.40 9.95 -14.24
C LEU A 223 -14.03 10.91 -13.21
N TRP A 224 -15.36 10.85 -13.08
CA TRP A 224 -16.09 11.68 -12.13
C TRP A 224 -15.72 11.38 -10.67
N VAL A 225 -15.67 10.10 -10.32
CA VAL A 225 -15.24 9.70 -8.97
C VAL A 225 -13.81 10.18 -8.70
N GLY A 226 -12.90 10.04 -9.67
CA GLY A 226 -11.51 10.51 -9.52
C GLY A 226 -11.39 12.03 -9.35
N ILE A 227 -12.21 12.81 -10.05
CA ILE A 227 -12.26 14.28 -9.90
C ILE A 227 -12.80 14.64 -8.52
N MET A 228 -13.94 14.06 -8.12
CA MET A 228 -14.56 14.33 -6.82
C MET A 228 -13.64 13.94 -5.66
N ASP A 229 -13.00 12.76 -5.74
CA ASP A 229 -12.02 12.33 -4.75
C ASP A 229 -10.83 13.30 -4.68
N THR A 230 -10.36 13.81 -5.82
CA THR A 230 -9.25 14.79 -5.86
C THR A 230 -9.65 16.11 -5.20
N LEU A 231 -10.86 16.60 -5.44
CA LEU A 231 -11.39 17.80 -4.79
C LEU A 231 -11.56 17.59 -3.28
N ALA A 232 -12.09 16.43 -2.87
CA ALA A 232 -12.26 16.08 -1.47
C ALA A 232 -10.89 16.02 -0.75
N VAL A 233 -9.89 15.38 -1.34
CA VAL A 233 -8.53 15.32 -0.78
C VAL A 233 -7.90 16.72 -0.72
N ARG A 234 -8.11 17.56 -1.74
CA ARG A 234 -7.65 18.97 -1.70
C ARG A 234 -8.31 19.75 -0.57
N TRP A 235 -9.60 19.56 -0.36
CA TRP A 235 -10.31 20.16 0.77
C TRP A 235 -9.72 19.66 2.10
N MET A 236 -9.49 18.34 2.28
CA MET A 236 -8.85 17.77 3.46
C MET A 236 -7.49 18.42 3.71
N GLN A 237 -6.65 18.58 2.67
CA GLN A 237 -5.35 19.24 2.80
C GLN A 237 -5.46 20.68 3.33
N SER A 238 -6.48 21.44 2.86
CA SER A 238 -6.69 22.82 3.29
C SER A 238 -7.22 22.95 4.72
N ARG A 239 -7.83 21.89 5.25
CA ARG A 239 -8.44 21.82 6.59
C ARG A 239 -7.64 20.99 7.60
N ALA A 240 -6.50 20.44 7.19
CA ALA A 240 -5.67 19.62 8.07
C ALA A 240 -5.19 20.43 9.29
N ILE A 241 -5.41 19.89 10.47
CA ILE A 241 -4.92 20.47 11.72
C ILE A 241 -3.43 20.17 11.83
N ARG A 242 -2.59 21.21 11.84
CA ARG A 242 -1.12 21.13 11.92
C ARG A 242 -0.58 21.57 13.28
N ALA A 243 -1.35 21.32 14.32
CA ALA A 243 -0.93 21.66 15.68
C ALA A 243 0.27 20.80 16.10
N ARG A 244 1.30 21.45 16.69
CA ARG A 244 2.45 20.78 17.30
C ARG A 244 2.49 21.13 18.78
N VAL A 245 2.54 20.11 19.64
CA VAL A 245 2.70 20.32 21.06
C VAL A 245 4.14 20.75 21.34
N LYS A 246 4.33 21.92 21.96
CA LYS A 246 5.64 22.44 22.35
C LYS A 246 6.18 21.73 23.58
N THR A 247 5.33 21.57 24.60
CA THR A 247 5.66 20.89 25.84
C THR A 247 4.40 20.20 26.39
N THR A 248 4.57 19.09 27.10
CA THR A 248 3.48 18.41 27.81
C THR A 248 4.02 17.76 29.08
N SER A 249 3.24 17.77 30.15
CA SER A 249 3.48 17.01 31.38
C SER A 249 2.86 15.61 31.32
N LEU A 250 2.07 15.31 30.28
CA LEU A 250 1.41 14.02 30.11
C LEU A 250 2.35 13.00 29.45
N PRO A 251 2.31 11.72 29.86
CA PRO A 251 3.04 10.69 29.18
C PRO A 251 2.53 10.56 27.73
N THR A 252 3.46 10.38 26.78
CA THR A 252 3.10 10.17 25.38
C THR A 252 2.35 8.85 25.26
N GLN A 253 1.04 8.91 25.07
CA GLN A 253 0.26 7.71 24.75
C GLN A 253 0.67 7.23 23.34
N ARG A 254 1.30 6.08 23.26
CA ARG A 254 1.38 5.32 22.00
C ARG A 254 -0.03 4.78 21.74
N LYS A 255 -0.70 5.29 20.70
CA LYS A 255 -1.87 4.64 20.14
C LYS A 255 -1.46 3.44 19.33
#